data_0b2fe8ae860da07781c245bc0aef434d
#
_entry.id   0b2fe8ae860da07781c245bc0aef434d
#
_cell.length_a   1.000
_cell.length_b   1.000
_cell.length_c   1.000
_cell.angle_alpha   90.00
_cell.angle_beta   90.00
_cell.angle_gamma   90.00
#
_symmetry.space_group_name_H-M   'P 1'
#
loop_
_entity.id
_entity.type
_entity.pdbx_description
1 polymer ?
#
loop_
_entity_poly.entity_id
_entity_poly.type
_entity_poly.pdbx_seq_one_letter_code
_entity_poly.pdbx_strand_id
1 'polypeptide(L)'
;NSTSRQLVDAMRNTYMPYLRDVEFEGEKVDPPTQIEWYPEDLAWHFDVRKNVLRKSPEFKRLHQFLVYETEVGSISRQEAVSMLPPLLLDVRPEHLVLDMCAAPGSKTAQLIEALHSPLTSEPDAFNPLPRGFIVANDSDTKRAHMLVHQAQRLPSPNLIVTNVDASCMPNALVPWANADGTVHQRELK
;
A
#
# COMPACT_ATOMS: atom_id res chain seq x y z
N ASN A 1 -0.28 -8.95 3.36
CA ASN A 1 -1.28 -9.52 2.44
C ASN A 1 -1.04 -11.03 2.33
N SER A 2 -2.08 -11.85 2.58
CA SER A 2 -1.99 -13.33 2.53
C SER A 2 -1.55 -13.87 1.16
N THR A 3 -1.67 -13.06 0.11
CA THR A 3 -1.31 -13.41 -1.27
C THR A 3 0.06 -12.87 -1.70
N SER A 4 0.75 -12.11 -0.86
CA SER A 4 1.99 -11.42 -1.26
C SER A 4 3.09 -12.38 -1.74
N ARG A 5 3.30 -13.49 -1.05
CA ARG A 5 4.27 -14.51 -1.47
C ARG A 5 3.90 -15.16 -2.80
N GLN A 6 2.62 -15.47 -3.00
CA GLN A 6 2.14 -16.04 -4.27
C GLN A 6 2.37 -15.07 -5.44
N LEU A 7 2.21 -13.75 -5.20
CA LEU A 7 2.47 -12.73 -6.22
C LEU A 7 3.98 -12.60 -6.53
N VAL A 8 4.84 -12.64 -5.51
CA VAL A 8 6.30 -12.66 -5.71
C VAL A 8 6.71 -13.90 -6.49
N ASP A 9 6.17 -15.07 -6.15
CA ASP A 9 6.44 -16.32 -6.86
C ASP A 9 5.94 -16.26 -8.31
N ALA A 10 4.76 -15.71 -8.56
CA ALA A 10 4.25 -15.50 -9.91
C ALA A 10 5.15 -14.57 -10.73
N MET A 11 5.62 -13.46 -10.13
CA MET A 11 6.58 -12.56 -10.77
C MET A 11 7.87 -13.30 -11.12
N ARG A 12 8.50 -14.00 -10.17
CA ARG A 12 9.80 -14.68 -10.35
C ARG A 12 9.73 -15.86 -11.31
N ASN A 13 8.70 -16.70 -11.18
CA ASN A 13 8.66 -18.00 -11.85
C ASN A 13 7.83 -17.98 -13.15
N THR A 14 6.88 -17.04 -13.28
CA THR A 14 6.01 -16.98 -14.45
C THR A 14 6.39 -15.83 -15.38
N TYR A 15 6.54 -14.60 -14.87
CA TYR A 15 6.74 -13.43 -15.73
C TYR A 15 8.20 -13.17 -16.07
N MET A 16 9.10 -13.22 -15.10
CA MET A 16 10.52 -12.92 -15.31
C MET A 16 11.20 -13.79 -16.40
N PRO A 17 10.94 -15.12 -16.51
CA PRO A 17 11.54 -15.91 -17.57
C PRO A 17 11.19 -15.45 -18.98
N TYR A 18 9.98 -14.91 -19.19
CA TYR A 18 9.53 -14.42 -20.50
C TYR A 18 10.03 -13.00 -20.81
N LEU A 19 10.50 -12.25 -19.81
CA LEU A 19 10.88 -10.85 -19.98
C LEU A 19 12.38 -10.62 -20.10
N ARG A 20 13.20 -11.63 -19.82
CA ARG A 20 14.68 -11.49 -19.76
C ARG A 20 15.33 -11.09 -21.08
N ASP A 21 14.78 -11.55 -22.20
CA ASP A 21 15.39 -11.42 -23.51
C ASP A 21 14.43 -10.82 -24.54
N VAL A 22 13.57 -9.92 -24.08
CA VAL A 22 12.64 -9.22 -24.98
C VAL A 22 13.37 -8.07 -25.68
N GLU A 23 13.31 -8.09 -27.01
CA GLU A 23 13.75 -7.01 -27.88
C GLU A 23 12.54 -6.29 -28.49
N PHE A 24 12.60 -4.98 -28.52
CA PHE A 24 11.57 -4.15 -29.13
C PHE A 24 12.22 -3.08 -30.02
N GLU A 25 11.85 -3.08 -31.30
CA GLU A 25 12.42 -2.16 -32.30
C GLU A 25 13.97 -2.20 -32.37
N GLY A 26 14.59 -3.37 -32.09
CA GLY A 26 16.04 -3.58 -32.10
C GLY A 26 16.78 -3.16 -30.83
N GLU A 27 16.04 -2.72 -29.80
CA GLU A 27 16.59 -2.42 -28.48
C GLU A 27 16.15 -3.48 -27.46
N LYS A 28 17.09 -3.92 -26.61
CA LYS A 28 16.76 -4.79 -25.48
C LYS A 28 15.96 -4.00 -24.44
N VAL A 29 14.87 -4.57 -23.98
CA VAL A 29 14.01 -3.98 -22.94
C VAL A 29 14.35 -4.61 -21.60
N ASP A 30 14.69 -3.78 -20.63
CA ASP A 30 15.01 -4.25 -19.29
C ASP A 30 13.76 -4.82 -18.59
N PRO A 31 13.87 -6.03 -18.02
CA PRO A 31 12.79 -6.60 -17.24
C PRO A 31 12.59 -5.85 -15.91
N PRO A 32 11.45 -6.06 -15.23
CA PRO A 32 11.27 -5.54 -13.87
C PRO A 32 12.41 -5.97 -12.94
N THR A 33 12.88 -5.05 -12.10
CA THR A 33 13.93 -5.31 -11.13
C THR A 33 13.39 -5.24 -9.71
N GLN A 34 13.91 -6.07 -8.84
CA GLN A 34 13.54 -6.04 -7.44
C GLN A 34 14.17 -4.85 -6.72
N ILE A 35 13.43 -4.23 -5.82
CA ILE A 35 13.91 -3.13 -4.99
C ILE A 35 14.48 -3.73 -3.70
N GLU A 36 15.80 -3.87 -3.61
CA GLU A 36 16.51 -4.58 -2.54
C GLU A 36 16.30 -4.00 -1.13
N TRP A 37 16.08 -2.68 -1.03
CA TRP A 37 15.89 -2.03 0.27
C TRP A 37 14.46 -2.16 0.82
N TYR A 38 13.50 -2.66 0.01
CA TYR A 38 12.14 -2.86 0.48
C TYR A 38 12.00 -4.23 1.17
N PRO A 39 11.33 -4.31 2.34
CA PRO A 39 11.22 -5.55 3.10
C PRO A 39 10.56 -6.70 2.32
N GLU A 40 10.95 -7.92 2.67
CA GLU A 40 10.32 -9.18 2.23
C GLU A 40 10.27 -9.36 0.71
N ASP A 41 11.14 -8.69 -0.03
CA ASP A 41 11.19 -8.80 -1.50
C ASP A 41 9.91 -8.36 -2.23
N LEU A 42 9.05 -7.58 -1.57
CA LEU A 42 7.71 -7.27 -2.06
C LEU A 42 7.68 -6.14 -3.11
N ALA A 43 8.72 -5.33 -3.21
CA ALA A 43 8.73 -4.20 -4.14
C ALA A 43 9.53 -4.48 -5.41
N TRP A 44 8.96 -4.05 -6.53
CA TRP A 44 9.54 -4.21 -7.87
C TRP A 44 9.52 -2.90 -8.61
N HIS A 45 10.63 -2.56 -9.25
CA HIS A 45 10.76 -1.40 -10.13
C HIS A 45 10.43 -1.83 -11.56
N PHE A 46 9.57 -1.06 -12.21
CA PHE A 46 9.11 -1.31 -13.57
C PHE A 46 9.10 0.00 -14.35
N ASP A 47 10.14 0.20 -15.17
CA ASP A 47 10.27 1.38 -16.03
C ASP A 47 10.31 0.96 -17.50
N VAL A 48 9.16 0.83 -18.10
CA VAL A 48 9.01 0.44 -19.51
C VAL A 48 8.18 1.47 -20.26
N ARG A 49 8.67 1.88 -21.43
CA ARG A 49 7.99 2.86 -22.29
C ARG A 49 6.58 2.39 -22.66
N LYS A 50 5.62 3.32 -22.70
CA LYS A 50 4.20 3.00 -22.98
C LYS A 50 3.95 2.26 -24.31
N ASN A 51 4.77 2.56 -25.35
CA ASN A 51 4.66 1.87 -26.64
C ASN A 51 5.10 0.41 -26.54
N VAL A 52 6.12 0.07 -25.77
CA VAL A 52 6.53 -1.30 -25.51
C VAL A 52 5.42 -2.08 -24.81
N LEU A 53 4.83 -1.51 -23.75
CA LEU A 53 3.71 -2.10 -23.02
C LEU A 53 2.51 -2.41 -23.89
N ARG A 54 2.27 -1.62 -24.95
CA ARG A 54 1.13 -1.79 -25.84
C ARG A 54 1.38 -2.76 -26.98
N LYS A 55 2.62 -2.83 -27.48
CA LYS A 55 2.96 -3.55 -28.73
C LYS A 55 3.65 -4.88 -28.47
N SER A 56 4.48 -5.03 -27.40
CA SER A 56 5.10 -6.32 -27.05
C SER A 56 4.07 -7.22 -26.37
N PRO A 57 3.82 -8.44 -26.88
CA PRO A 57 2.90 -9.39 -26.27
C PRO A 57 3.28 -9.77 -24.83
N GLU A 58 4.57 -9.94 -24.56
CA GLU A 58 5.12 -10.33 -23.27
C GLU A 58 4.84 -9.25 -22.20
N PHE A 59 5.20 -8.01 -22.51
CA PHE A 59 4.96 -6.87 -21.61
C PHE A 59 3.47 -6.52 -21.49
N LYS A 60 2.69 -6.72 -22.54
CA LYS A 60 1.23 -6.55 -22.48
C LYS A 60 0.58 -7.53 -21.51
N ARG A 61 1.04 -8.79 -21.50
CA ARG A 61 0.55 -9.80 -20.55
C ARG A 61 0.87 -9.42 -19.10
N LEU A 62 2.13 -9.02 -18.82
CA LEU A 62 2.50 -8.51 -17.51
C LEU A 62 1.67 -7.29 -17.14
N HIS A 63 1.52 -6.33 -18.03
CA HIS A 63 0.74 -5.12 -17.75
C HIS A 63 -0.71 -5.43 -17.39
N GLN A 64 -1.36 -6.36 -18.10
CA GLN A 64 -2.72 -6.80 -17.78
C GLN A 64 -2.81 -7.44 -16.39
N PHE A 65 -1.86 -8.28 -16.04
CA PHE A 65 -1.75 -8.85 -14.71
C PHE A 65 -1.63 -7.75 -13.63
N LEU A 66 -0.70 -6.79 -13.82
CA LEU A 66 -0.50 -5.70 -12.88
C LEU A 66 -1.74 -4.80 -12.74
N VAL A 67 -2.49 -4.57 -13.82
CA VAL A 67 -3.75 -3.82 -13.78
C VAL A 67 -4.78 -4.57 -12.95
N TYR A 68 -4.99 -5.85 -13.25
CA TYR A 68 -5.96 -6.69 -12.55
C TYR A 68 -5.65 -6.77 -11.05
N GLU A 69 -4.41 -7.09 -10.67
CA GLU A 69 -4.01 -7.20 -9.27
C GLU A 69 -4.07 -5.84 -8.53
N THR A 70 -3.89 -4.73 -9.25
CA THR A 70 -4.11 -3.40 -8.69
C THR A 70 -5.59 -3.13 -8.44
N GLU A 71 -6.47 -3.54 -9.33
CA GLU A 71 -7.93 -3.34 -9.19
C GLU A 71 -8.52 -4.16 -8.04
N VAL A 72 -8.04 -5.38 -7.83
CA VAL A 72 -8.47 -6.22 -6.70
C VAL A 72 -7.75 -5.91 -5.39
N GLY A 73 -6.80 -4.95 -5.39
CA GLY A 73 -6.11 -4.49 -4.18
C GLY A 73 -4.94 -5.38 -3.72
N SER A 74 -4.55 -6.38 -4.54
CA SER A 74 -3.43 -7.28 -4.20
C SER A 74 -2.06 -6.62 -4.33
N ILE A 75 -1.93 -5.63 -5.22
CA ILE A 75 -0.72 -4.82 -5.40
C ILE A 75 -1.04 -3.32 -5.40
N SER A 76 -0.08 -2.51 -4.96
CA SER A 76 -0.12 -1.05 -5.02
C SER A 76 0.93 -0.53 -6.00
N ARG A 77 0.60 0.54 -6.72
CA ARG A 77 1.53 1.25 -7.61
C ARG A 77 1.86 2.60 -7.00
N GLN A 78 3.13 2.86 -6.80
CA GLN A 78 3.60 4.14 -6.28
C GLN A 78 5.04 4.43 -6.71
N GLU A 79 5.46 5.66 -6.55
CA GLU A 79 6.87 6.03 -6.74
C GLU A 79 7.73 5.44 -5.61
N ALA A 80 8.96 5.01 -5.91
CA ALA A 80 9.85 4.38 -4.93
C ALA A 80 10.09 5.28 -3.72
N VAL A 81 10.29 6.59 -3.92
CA VAL A 81 10.47 7.54 -2.81
C VAL A 81 9.25 7.66 -1.90
N SER A 82 8.05 7.37 -2.42
CA SER A 82 6.82 7.38 -1.63
C SER A 82 6.70 6.19 -0.69
N MET A 83 7.46 5.14 -0.89
CA MET A 83 7.48 3.95 -0.04
C MET A 83 8.28 4.15 1.25
N LEU A 84 9.21 5.12 1.28
CA LEU A 84 10.11 5.32 2.42
C LEU A 84 9.42 5.82 3.70
N PRO A 85 8.56 6.87 3.67
CA PRO A 85 7.99 7.41 4.90
C PRO A 85 7.21 6.39 5.73
N PRO A 86 6.32 5.53 5.16
CA PRO A 86 5.63 4.51 5.94
C PRO A 86 6.57 3.47 6.57
N LEU A 87 7.68 3.12 5.90
CA LEU A 87 8.67 2.20 6.47
C LEU A 87 9.42 2.81 7.65
N LEU A 88 9.75 4.11 7.57
CA LEU A 88 10.44 4.82 8.64
C LEU A 88 9.57 5.03 9.89
N LEU A 89 8.24 5.05 9.72
CA LEU A 89 7.30 5.17 10.83
C LEU A 89 7.19 3.89 11.67
N ASP A 90 7.65 2.75 11.18
CA ASP A 90 7.57 1.44 11.86
C ASP A 90 6.17 1.21 12.48
N VAL A 91 5.12 1.37 11.66
CA VAL A 91 3.74 1.26 12.13
C VAL A 91 3.44 -0.14 12.61
N ARG A 92 2.83 -0.22 13.80
CA ARG A 92 2.43 -1.47 14.46
C ARG A 92 0.92 -1.54 14.67
N PRO A 93 0.35 -2.72 14.87
CA PRO A 93 -1.09 -2.93 14.99
C PRO A 93 -1.82 -2.12 16.07
N GLU A 94 -1.10 -1.61 17.07
CA GLU A 94 -1.66 -0.80 18.16
C GLU A 94 -1.53 0.72 17.93
N HIS A 95 -0.86 1.15 16.85
CA HIS A 95 -0.59 2.57 16.64
C HIS A 95 -1.80 3.33 16.11
N LEU A 96 -1.94 4.56 16.57
CA LEU A 96 -2.85 5.57 16.02
C LEU A 96 -2.04 6.45 15.08
N VAL A 97 -2.42 6.47 13.81
CA VAL A 97 -1.65 7.15 12.76
C VAL A 97 -2.50 8.24 12.11
N LEU A 98 -1.94 9.43 11.95
CA LEU A 98 -2.52 10.51 11.18
C LEU A 98 -1.70 10.76 9.91
N ASP A 99 -2.31 10.54 8.76
CA ASP A 99 -1.79 10.93 7.45
C ASP A 99 -2.48 12.25 7.04
N MET A 100 -1.79 13.37 7.23
CA MET A 100 -2.37 14.72 7.10
C MET A 100 -2.64 15.13 5.65
N CYS A 101 -1.89 14.56 4.69
CA CYS A 101 -1.97 14.87 3.25
C CYS A 101 -1.99 13.56 2.46
N ALA A 102 -3.02 12.76 2.71
CA ALA A 102 -3.06 11.34 2.36
C ALA A 102 -3.26 11.06 0.86
N ALA A 103 -4.01 11.92 0.16
CA ALA A 103 -4.37 11.65 -1.22
C ALA A 103 -3.16 11.63 -2.19
N PRO A 104 -3.15 10.74 -3.15
CA PRO A 104 -4.21 9.82 -3.58
C PRO A 104 -4.35 8.53 -2.75
N GLY A 105 -3.55 8.29 -1.70
CA GLY A 105 -3.70 7.16 -0.80
C GLY A 105 -2.63 6.07 -0.89
N SER A 106 -1.54 6.28 -1.63
CA SER A 106 -0.48 5.26 -1.78
C SER A 106 0.26 4.98 -0.47
N LYS A 107 0.58 6.02 0.30
CA LYS A 107 1.19 5.88 1.63
C LYS A 107 0.19 5.32 2.62
N THR A 108 -1.05 5.81 2.59
CA THR A 108 -2.15 5.29 3.41
C THR A 108 -2.37 3.80 3.21
N ALA A 109 -2.32 3.31 1.96
CA ALA A 109 -2.41 1.88 1.65
C ALA A 109 -1.31 1.08 2.35
N GLN A 110 -0.07 1.54 2.29
CA GLN A 110 1.07 0.91 2.93
C GLN A 110 0.96 0.96 4.48
N LEU A 111 0.43 2.05 5.04
CA LEU A 111 0.14 2.17 6.47
C LEU A 111 -0.94 1.18 6.92
N ILE A 112 -1.99 0.98 6.11
CA ILE A 112 -3.04 -0.03 6.36
C ILE A 112 -2.41 -1.43 6.38
N GLU A 113 -1.58 -1.77 5.41
CA GLU A 113 -0.90 -3.07 5.38
C GLU A 113 -0.03 -3.29 6.62
N ALA A 114 0.74 -2.28 7.04
CA ALA A 114 1.55 -2.33 8.24
C ALA A 114 0.69 -2.49 9.52
N LEU A 115 -0.43 -1.78 9.60
CA LEU A 115 -1.36 -1.88 10.73
C LEU A 115 -1.95 -3.30 10.89
N HIS A 116 -2.21 -3.98 9.76
CA HIS A 116 -2.73 -5.34 9.72
C HIS A 116 -1.64 -6.42 9.74
N SER A 117 -0.39 -6.05 10.03
CA SER A 117 0.69 -7.03 10.15
C SER A 117 0.42 -8.01 11.29
N PRO A 118 0.95 -9.25 11.21
CA PRO A 118 0.69 -10.26 12.22
C PRO A 118 1.26 -9.86 13.58
N LEU A 119 0.51 -10.18 14.64
CA LEU A 119 0.95 -10.01 16.04
C LEU A 119 1.87 -11.14 16.51
N THR A 120 2.00 -12.20 15.72
CA THR A 120 2.78 -13.40 16.04
C THR A 120 3.89 -13.57 15.02
N SER A 121 4.88 -14.39 15.34
CA SER A 121 5.97 -14.79 14.44
C SER A 121 5.52 -15.65 13.24
N GLU A 122 4.23 -15.94 13.13
CA GLU A 122 3.65 -16.60 11.96
C GLU A 122 3.54 -15.59 10.80
N PRO A 123 4.41 -15.65 9.79
CA PRO A 123 4.51 -14.59 8.77
C PRO A 123 3.28 -14.47 7.85
N ASP A 124 2.39 -15.45 7.86
CA ASP A 124 1.17 -15.47 7.06
C ASP A 124 -0.11 -15.16 7.88
N ALA A 125 0.03 -14.88 9.19
CA ALA A 125 -1.09 -14.55 10.05
C ALA A 125 -1.53 -13.09 9.77
N PHE A 126 -2.65 -12.92 9.09
CA PHE A 126 -3.30 -11.62 8.93
C PHE A 126 -4.01 -11.22 10.23
N ASN A 127 -3.78 -10.00 10.71
CA ASN A 127 -4.52 -9.44 11.84
C ASN A 127 -5.78 -8.70 11.33
N PRO A 128 -6.97 -9.31 11.40
CA PRO A 128 -8.17 -8.71 10.81
C PRO A 128 -8.69 -7.50 11.59
N LEU A 129 -8.38 -7.41 12.88
CA LEU A 129 -8.85 -6.35 13.77
C LEU A 129 -7.71 -5.82 14.64
N PRO A 130 -6.82 -4.99 14.09
CA PRO A 130 -5.80 -4.31 14.88
C PRO A 130 -6.45 -3.37 15.90
N ARG A 131 -5.75 -3.07 17.00
CA ARG A 131 -6.23 -2.14 18.03
C ARG A 131 -6.04 -0.68 17.61
N GLY A 132 -5.10 -0.42 16.74
CA GLY A 132 -4.84 0.90 16.19
C GLY A 132 -5.77 1.27 15.07
N PHE A 133 -5.67 2.49 14.59
CA PHE A 133 -6.37 2.95 13.40
C PHE A 133 -5.62 4.09 12.70
N ILE A 134 -6.03 4.37 11.49
CA ILE A 134 -5.47 5.42 10.64
C ILE A 134 -6.54 6.46 10.37
N VAL A 135 -6.20 7.74 10.60
CA VAL A 135 -6.95 8.87 10.08
C VAL A 135 -6.20 9.39 8.86
N ALA A 136 -6.83 9.29 7.69
CA ALA A 136 -6.28 9.74 6.42
C ALA A 136 -7.03 11.00 5.97
N ASN A 137 -6.34 12.13 5.96
CA ASN A 137 -6.89 13.43 5.65
C ASN A 137 -6.36 13.99 4.33
N ASP A 138 -7.19 14.73 3.62
CA ASP A 138 -6.71 15.64 2.57
C ASP A 138 -7.63 16.87 2.50
N SER A 139 -7.04 18.05 2.39
CA SER A 139 -7.80 19.32 2.35
C SER A 139 -8.54 19.55 1.03
N ASP A 140 -8.04 18.97 -0.07
CA ASP A 140 -8.70 19.07 -1.38
C ASP A 140 -9.78 18.01 -1.52
N THR A 141 -11.02 18.44 -1.73
CA THR A 141 -12.18 17.54 -1.84
C THR A 141 -12.06 16.56 -3.00
N LYS A 142 -11.54 16.99 -4.15
CA LYS A 142 -11.39 16.09 -5.31
C LYS A 142 -10.34 15.02 -5.03
N ARG A 143 -9.25 15.41 -4.37
CA ARG A 143 -8.21 14.48 -3.96
C ARG A 143 -8.70 13.52 -2.86
N ALA A 144 -9.50 14.00 -1.90
CA ALA A 144 -10.12 13.16 -0.88
C ALA A 144 -11.05 12.09 -1.49
N HIS A 145 -11.79 12.41 -2.55
CA HIS A 145 -12.54 11.40 -3.31
C HIS A 145 -11.63 10.35 -3.97
N MET A 146 -10.48 10.74 -4.49
CA MET A 146 -9.49 9.78 -5.01
C MET A 146 -8.96 8.87 -3.90
N LEU A 147 -8.69 9.43 -2.73
CA LEU A 147 -8.27 8.67 -1.55
C LEU A 147 -9.32 7.62 -1.15
N VAL A 148 -10.59 8.01 -1.06
CA VAL A 148 -11.69 7.06 -0.78
C VAL A 148 -11.74 5.93 -1.81
N HIS A 149 -11.64 6.26 -3.10
CA HIS A 149 -11.65 5.26 -4.16
C HIS A 149 -10.45 4.29 -4.06
N GLN A 150 -9.27 4.79 -3.71
CA GLN A 150 -8.09 3.94 -3.50
C GLN A 150 -8.24 3.06 -2.25
N ALA A 151 -8.76 3.63 -1.16
CA ALA A 151 -8.96 2.93 0.10
C ALA A 151 -9.98 1.78 0.01
N GLN A 152 -10.97 1.88 -0.88
CA GLN A 152 -11.95 0.81 -1.12
C GLN A 152 -11.31 -0.50 -1.60
N ARG A 153 -10.12 -0.44 -2.20
CA ARG A 153 -9.38 -1.63 -2.65
C ARG A 153 -8.73 -2.41 -1.50
N LEU A 154 -8.54 -1.74 -0.36
CA LEU A 154 -7.96 -2.30 0.85
C LEU A 154 -8.98 -2.13 1.99
N PRO A 155 -10.04 -2.94 2.03
CA PRO A 155 -11.08 -2.80 3.03
C PRO A 155 -10.50 -3.04 4.43
N SER A 156 -10.42 -1.97 5.21
CA SER A 156 -9.98 -2.00 6.60
C SER A 156 -11.03 -1.29 7.46
N PRO A 157 -11.52 -1.90 8.52
CA PRO A 157 -12.41 -1.24 9.48
C PRO A 157 -11.67 -0.16 10.30
N ASN A 158 -10.34 -0.15 10.24
CA ASN A 158 -9.46 0.73 11.02
C ASN A 158 -8.97 1.94 10.22
N LEU A 159 -9.75 2.39 9.22
CA LEU A 159 -9.48 3.58 8.43
C LEU A 159 -10.62 4.58 8.54
N ILE A 160 -10.28 5.82 8.86
CA ILE A 160 -11.18 6.97 8.80
C ILE A 160 -10.64 7.96 7.79
N VAL A 161 -11.47 8.36 6.83
CA VAL A 161 -11.10 9.39 5.84
C VAL A 161 -11.76 10.72 6.24
N THR A 162 -10.96 11.78 6.27
CA THR A 162 -11.42 13.15 6.57
C THR A 162 -11.04 14.10 5.43
N ASN A 163 -11.83 15.18 5.29
CA ASN A 163 -11.56 16.23 4.31
C ASN A 163 -11.62 17.59 5.01
N VAL A 164 -10.54 17.96 5.65
CA VAL A 164 -10.39 19.22 6.39
C VAL A 164 -9.01 19.82 6.17
N ASP A 165 -8.86 21.10 6.41
CA ASP A 165 -7.54 21.72 6.53
C ASP A 165 -6.86 21.18 7.80
N ALA A 166 -5.76 20.47 7.63
CA ALA A 166 -5.04 19.82 8.72
C ALA A 166 -4.46 20.81 9.74
N SER A 167 -4.24 22.07 9.34
CA SER A 167 -3.82 23.14 10.27
C SER A 167 -4.91 23.54 11.26
N CYS A 168 -6.16 23.24 10.93
CA CYS A 168 -7.36 23.53 11.73
C CYS A 168 -8.03 22.24 12.23
N MET A 169 -7.36 21.10 12.16
CA MET A 169 -7.92 19.81 12.58
C MET A 169 -8.24 19.85 14.08
N PRO A 170 -9.47 19.51 14.48
CA PRO A 170 -9.82 19.47 15.90
C PRO A 170 -9.09 18.35 16.62
N ASN A 171 -8.85 18.54 17.91
CA ASN A 171 -8.35 17.45 18.74
C ASN A 171 -9.35 16.31 18.75
N ALA A 172 -8.89 15.10 18.55
CA ALA A 172 -9.73 13.91 18.61
C ALA A 172 -9.74 13.34 20.02
N LEU A 173 -10.91 13.06 20.55
CA LEU A 173 -11.08 12.30 21.78
C LEU A 173 -11.15 10.82 21.42
N VAL A 174 -10.13 10.06 21.77
CA VAL A 174 -10.11 8.63 21.53
C VAL A 174 -10.39 7.91 22.85
N PRO A 175 -11.47 7.11 22.94
CA PRO A 175 -11.68 6.26 24.10
C PRO A 175 -10.62 5.16 24.14
N TRP A 176 -10.02 4.94 25.28
CA TRP A 176 -9.15 3.80 25.52
C TRP A 176 -9.55 3.12 26.81
N ALA A 177 -9.42 1.80 26.87
CA ALA A 177 -9.76 1.03 28.05
C ALA A 177 -8.51 0.46 28.71
N ASN A 178 -8.45 0.55 30.03
CA ASN A 178 -7.47 -0.19 30.83
C ASN A 178 -7.73 -1.71 30.76
N ALA A 179 -6.78 -2.48 31.25
CA ALA A 179 -6.93 -3.95 31.38
C ALA A 179 -8.10 -4.37 32.28
N ASP A 180 -8.55 -3.50 33.19
CA ASP A 180 -9.69 -3.69 34.10
C ASP A 180 -11.04 -3.32 33.47
N GLY A 181 -11.05 -2.88 32.19
CA GLY A 181 -12.24 -2.46 31.47
C GLY A 181 -12.69 -1.02 31.71
N THR A 182 -11.97 -0.24 32.53
CA THR A 182 -12.26 1.17 32.75
C THR A 182 -11.98 1.98 31.48
N VAL A 183 -12.98 2.68 30.95
CA VAL A 183 -12.87 3.50 29.73
C VAL A 183 -12.45 4.94 30.10
N HIS A 184 -11.39 5.38 29.50
CA HIS A 184 -10.89 6.76 29.57
C HIS A 184 -10.98 7.43 28.20
N GLN A 185 -11.01 8.75 28.20
CA GLN A 185 -10.85 9.55 26.98
C GLN A 185 -9.48 10.21 26.98
N ARG A 186 -8.72 10.01 25.92
CA ARG A 186 -7.44 10.67 25.68
C ARG A 186 -7.60 11.67 24.54
N GLU A 187 -7.21 12.89 24.77
CA GLU A 187 -7.10 13.88 23.73
C GLU A 187 -5.82 13.63 22.91
N LEU A 188 -5.99 13.39 21.61
CA LEU A 188 -4.89 13.41 20.68
C LEU A 188 -4.64 14.87 20.27
N LYS A 189 -3.51 15.40 20.69
CA LYS A 189 -3.05 16.75 20.32
C LYS A 189 -2.20 16.68 19.07
#